data_e5e2349d11af3fa160eec70e6a376ac6
#
_entry.id   e5e2349d11af3fa160eec70e6a376ac6
#
_cell.length_a   1.000
_cell.length_b   1.000
_cell.length_c   1.000
_cell.angle_alpha   90.00
_cell.angle_beta   90.00
_cell.angle_gamma   90.00
#
_symmetry.space_group_name_H-M   'P 1'
#
loop_
_entity.id
_entity.type
_entity.pdbx_description
1 polymer ?
#
loop_
_entity_poly.entity_id
_entity_poly.type
_entity_poly.pdbx_seq_one_letter_code
_entity_poly.pdbx_strand_id
1 'polypeptide(L)'
;ASRDINEKTIANLPEVQLNYSAAYGRSLEHFYYRNGALRITPEGFTLLRYDDLDFNVDRGEVLDWPITLHKDMPFSISENPEWKRRLDEYENMKVQLKPDGTPAYTMQQIDRKSIDNALWAETHRWIVDWHGVRPKDLWPPLQVLRGFANEEWEHEMQREHEGKRLEEDRQRELDCRFANLLFTLGRMLLRYRDSKSNCLLYLMENVVTQENRAEGGSGKSSFVKVFAGCAANVFNIDCKDLVPGKDMASNTA
;
A
#
# COMPACT_ATOMS: atom_id res chain seq x y z
N ALA A 1 -3.33 -8.11 45.73
CA ALA A 1 -4.67 -8.56 46.14
C ALA A 1 -5.56 -8.56 44.89
N SER A 2 -5.83 -9.77 44.35
CA SER A 2 -6.82 -9.98 43.30
C SER A 2 -8.20 -9.67 43.93
N ARG A 3 -8.88 -8.64 43.43
CA ARG A 3 -10.29 -8.43 43.76
C ARG A 3 -11.07 -9.38 42.88
N ASP A 4 -11.65 -10.42 43.48
CA ASP A 4 -12.59 -11.28 42.83
C ASP A 4 -13.80 -10.45 42.35
N ILE A 5 -13.91 -10.24 41.07
CA ILE A 5 -15.09 -9.64 40.43
C ILE A 5 -16.14 -10.75 40.41
N ASN A 6 -17.19 -10.61 41.26
CA ASN A 6 -18.26 -11.59 41.34
C ASN A 6 -19.37 -11.26 40.33
N GLU A 7 -20.22 -12.24 40.01
CA GLU A 7 -21.33 -12.10 39.05
C GLU A 7 -22.26 -10.92 39.36
N LYS A 8 -22.50 -10.62 40.65
CA LYS A 8 -23.34 -9.48 41.09
C LYS A 8 -22.69 -8.14 40.73
N THR A 9 -21.35 -8.06 40.77
CA THR A 9 -20.63 -6.86 40.40
C THR A 9 -20.71 -6.64 38.86
N ILE A 10 -20.65 -7.71 38.08
CA ILE A 10 -20.81 -7.66 36.61
C ILE A 10 -22.24 -7.27 36.23
N ALA A 11 -23.25 -7.86 36.89
CA ALA A 11 -24.66 -7.56 36.60
C ALA A 11 -25.09 -6.11 36.90
N ASN A 12 -24.31 -5.37 37.71
CA ASN A 12 -24.56 -3.97 38.03
C ASN A 12 -23.74 -2.99 37.19
N LEU A 13 -22.93 -3.48 36.21
CA LEU A 13 -22.25 -2.59 35.29
C LEU A 13 -23.26 -2.02 34.30
N PRO A 14 -23.15 -0.73 33.92
CA PRO A 14 -23.99 -0.17 32.91
C PRO A 14 -23.80 -0.93 31.59
N GLU A 15 -24.90 -1.28 30.95
CA GLU A 15 -24.88 -1.89 29.63
C GLU A 15 -24.35 -0.85 28.62
N VAL A 16 -23.20 -1.11 28.03
CA VAL A 16 -22.61 -0.25 27.01
C VAL A 16 -22.87 -0.86 25.67
N GLN A 17 -23.62 -0.16 24.83
CA GLN A 17 -23.76 -0.54 23.42
C GLN A 17 -22.45 -0.24 22.69
N LEU A 18 -21.79 -1.29 22.21
CA LEU A 18 -20.56 -1.16 21.42
C LEU A 18 -20.92 -0.95 19.95
N ASN A 19 -20.50 0.17 19.38
CA ASN A 19 -20.68 0.49 17.99
C ASN A 19 -19.32 0.46 17.27
N TYR A 20 -19.06 -0.56 16.46
CA TYR A 20 -17.86 -0.72 15.65
C TYR A 20 -18.11 -0.49 14.15
N SER A 21 -19.35 -0.30 13.75
CA SER A 21 -19.78 -0.34 12.35
C SER A 21 -19.25 0.80 11.47
N ALA A 22 -18.84 1.91 12.09
CA ALA A 22 -18.37 3.11 11.39
C ALA A 22 -16.84 3.18 11.25
N ALA A 23 -16.10 2.17 11.74
CA ALA A 23 -14.65 2.24 11.82
C ALA A 23 -13.94 2.25 10.47
N TYR A 24 -14.47 1.55 9.47
CA TYR A 24 -13.91 1.50 8.12
C TYR A 24 -14.95 1.13 7.06
N GLY A 25 -14.64 1.42 5.80
CA GLY A 25 -15.51 1.14 4.67
C GLY A 25 -14.80 1.36 3.34
N ARG A 26 -15.56 1.34 2.24
CA ARG A 26 -15.00 1.49 0.89
C ARG A 26 -14.24 2.82 0.68
N SER A 27 -14.70 3.88 1.32
CA SER A 27 -14.15 5.24 1.17
C SER A 27 -13.71 5.84 2.51
N LEU A 28 -13.53 5.00 3.53
CA LEU A 28 -13.21 5.44 4.86
C LEU A 28 -12.30 4.41 5.53
N GLU A 29 -11.20 4.87 6.10
CA GLU A 29 -10.32 4.05 6.93
C GLU A 29 -9.88 4.83 8.16
N HIS A 30 -9.68 4.16 9.28
CA HIS A 30 -9.13 4.72 10.49
C HIS A 30 -7.93 3.89 10.95
N PHE A 31 -6.85 4.58 11.30
CA PHE A 31 -5.70 4.01 12.01
C PHE A 31 -5.61 4.64 13.38
N TYR A 32 -5.46 3.82 14.41
CA TYR A 32 -5.51 4.28 15.80
C TYR A 32 -4.11 4.37 16.39
N TYR A 33 -3.78 5.54 16.92
CA TYR A 33 -2.50 5.85 17.53
C TYR A 33 -2.71 6.33 18.95
N ARG A 34 -1.67 6.30 19.78
CA ARG A 34 -1.77 6.71 21.18
C ARG A 34 -2.40 8.10 21.39
N ASN A 35 -2.23 9.00 20.45
CA ASN A 35 -2.70 10.41 20.55
C ASN A 35 -3.94 10.71 19.71
N GLY A 36 -4.55 9.74 19.04
CA GLY A 36 -5.76 9.93 18.25
C GLY A 36 -5.94 8.96 17.11
N ALA A 37 -7.03 9.10 16.38
CA ALA A 37 -7.38 8.31 15.22
C ALA A 37 -7.08 9.08 13.92
N LEU A 38 -6.24 8.51 13.07
CA LEU A 38 -6.01 9.02 11.72
C LEU A 38 -7.15 8.55 10.83
N ARG A 39 -8.04 9.46 10.47
CA ARG A 39 -9.12 9.23 9.51
C ARG A 39 -8.61 9.52 8.10
N ILE A 40 -8.81 8.57 7.20
CA ILE A 40 -8.44 8.68 5.77
C ILE A 40 -9.70 8.56 4.92
N THR A 41 -9.88 9.51 4.01
CA THR A 41 -10.97 9.55 3.03
C THR A 41 -10.40 9.89 1.65
N PRO A 42 -11.18 9.79 0.55
CA PRO A 42 -10.72 10.23 -0.77
C PRO A 42 -10.31 11.71 -0.83
N GLU A 43 -10.88 12.55 0.05
CA GLU A 43 -10.62 13.99 0.11
C GLU A 43 -9.34 14.32 0.89
N GLY A 44 -8.80 13.35 1.65
CA GLY A 44 -7.59 13.53 2.43
C GLY A 44 -7.60 12.81 3.76
N PHE A 45 -6.81 13.30 4.69
CA PHE A 45 -6.66 12.69 6.01
C PHE A 45 -6.78 13.73 7.13
N THR A 46 -7.27 13.29 8.29
CA THR A 46 -7.48 14.14 9.48
C THR A 46 -7.15 13.34 10.73
N LEU A 47 -6.46 13.96 11.68
CA LEU A 47 -6.25 13.38 13.00
C LEU A 47 -7.39 13.83 13.92
N LEU A 48 -8.18 12.86 14.38
CA LEU A 48 -9.30 13.04 15.30
C LEU A 48 -8.89 12.68 16.72
N ARG A 49 -9.48 13.34 17.70
CA ARG A 49 -9.41 12.89 19.10
C ARG A 49 -10.32 11.69 19.29
N TYR A 50 -10.02 10.83 20.24
CA TYR A 50 -10.88 9.69 20.55
C TYR A 50 -12.28 10.13 21.03
N ASP A 51 -12.37 11.27 21.71
CA ASP A 51 -13.64 11.83 22.16
C ASP A 51 -14.54 12.34 21.04
N ASP A 52 -13.99 12.55 19.85
CA ASP A 52 -14.71 13.03 18.65
C ASP A 52 -15.23 11.87 17.78
N LEU A 53 -14.95 10.62 18.16
CA LEU A 53 -15.42 9.44 17.46
C LEU A 53 -16.83 9.06 17.92
N ASP A 54 -17.68 8.68 17.00
CA ASP A 54 -19.05 8.20 17.24
C ASP A 54 -19.15 6.67 17.37
N PHE A 55 -18.00 6.00 17.44
CA PHE A 55 -17.87 4.55 17.59
C PHE A 55 -16.77 4.16 18.59
N ASN A 56 -16.82 2.91 19.02
CA ASN A 56 -15.84 2.37 19.96
C ASN A 56 -14.61 1.82 19.24
N VAL A 57 -13.44 2.04 19.82
CA VAL A 57 -12.16 1.55 19.32
C VAL A 57 -11.67 0.43 20.22
N ASP A 58 -11.31 -0.71 19.64
CA ASP A 58 -10.65 -1.77 20.39
C ASP A 58 -9.24 -1.32 20.78
N ARG A 59 -8.91 -1.46 22.06
CA ARG A 59 -7.59 -1.12 22.57
C ARG A 59 -6.46 -1.91 21.91
N GLY A 60 -6.75 -3.14 21.47
CA GLY A 60 -5.81 -3.98 20.75
C GLY A 60 -5.43 -3.46 19.35
N GLU A 61 -6.28 -2.58 18.77
CA GLU A 61 -6.01 -1.92 17.50
C GLU A 61 -5.20 -0.62 17.64
N VAL A 62 -5.01 -0.12 18.88
CA VAL A 62 -4.29 1.13 19.12
C VAL A 62 -2.78 0.89 19.14
N LEU A 63 -2.08 1.56 18.25
CA LEU A 63 -0.62 1.56 18.21
C LEU A 63 -0.05 2.40 19.37
N ASP A 64 0.97 1.86 20.06
CA ASP A 64 1.52 2.46 21.31
C ASP A 64 2.32 3.75 21.09
N TRP A 65 2.49 4.20 19.88
CA TRP A 65 3.21 5.44 19.56
C TRP A 65 2.28 6.54 19.04
N PRO A 66 2.67 7.81 19.23
CA PRO A 66 1.91 8.93 18.68
C PRO A 66 2.19 9.09 17.21
N ILE A 67 1.20 9.60 16.45
CA ILE A 67 1.40 10.07 15.08
C ILE A 67 1.55 11.60 15.08
N THR A 68 2.41 12.10 14.20
CA THR A 68 2.52 13.52 13.87
C THR A 68 2.26 13.69 12.38
N LEU A 69 1.29 14.53 12.04
CA LEU A 69 0.99 14.85 10.65
C LEU A 69 1.88 15.99 10.18
N HIS A 70 2.58 15.77 9.08
CA HIS A 70 3.27 16.81 8.37
C HIS A 70 2.31 17.44 7.36
N LYS A 71 2.17 18.77 7.39
CA LYS A 71 1.26 19.49 6.48
C LYS A 71 1.78 19.54 5.06
N ASP A 72 3.10 19.62 4.92
CA ASP A 72 3.75 19.80 3.63
C ASP A 72 4.38 18.46 3.20
N MET A 73 3.77 17.81 2.25
CA MET A 73 4.36 16.65 1.61
C MET A 73 5.49 17.10 0.67
N PRO A 74 6.62 16.39 0.66
CA PRO A 74 7.77 16.76 -0.19
C PRO A 74 7.51 16.52 -1.68
N PHE A 75 6.39 15.91 -2.02
CA PHE A 75 5.99 15.63 -3.40
C PHE A 75 4.48 15.48 -3.52
N SER A 76 3.98 15.56 -4.73
CA SER A 76 2.62 15.15 -5.09
C SER A 76 2.66 14.08 -6.18
N ILE A 77 1.62 13.26 -6.23
CA ILE A 77 1.47 12.20 -7.23
C ILE A 77 0.16 12.43 -7.97
N SER A 78 0.23 12.45 -9.30
CA SER A 78 -0.94 12.53 -10.16
C SER A 78 -0.94 11.39 -11.18
N GLU A 79 -2.12 11.04 -11.67
CA GLU A 79 -2.22 10.03 -12.72
C GLU A 79 -1.87 10.65 -14.08
N ASN A 80 -1.04 9.96 -14.85
CA ASN A 80 -0.69 10.39 -16.19
C ASN A 80 -1.94 10.38 -17.09
N PRO A 81 -2.30 11.48 -17.75
CA PRO A 81 -3.48 11.57 -18.62
C PRO A 81 -3.49 10.49 -19.73
N GLU A 82 -2.33 10.09 -20.21
CA GLU A 82 -2.17 9.02 -21.20
C GLU A 82 -2.68 7.67 -20.68
N TRP A 83 -2.58 7.42 -19.35
CA TRP A 83 -3.10 6.20 -18.76
C TRP A 83 -4.61 6.09 -18.91
N LYS A 84 -5.32 7.17 -18.66
CA LYS A 84 -6.78 7.22 -18.83
C LYS A 84 -7.15 6.92 -20.30
N ARG A 85 -6.46 7.54 -21.25
CA ARG A 85 -6.68 7.29 -22.67
C ARG A 85 -6.48 5.81 -23.04
N ARG A 86 -5.43 5.18 -22.51
CA ARG A 86 -5.15 3.75 -22.74
C ARG A 86 -6.21 2.84 -22.13
N LEU A 87 -6.76 3.19 -20.96
CA LEU A 87 -7.87 2.46 -20.36
C LEU A 87 -9.15 2.60 -21.18
N ASP A 88 -9.48 3.80 -21.64
CA ASP A 88 -10.65 4.05 -22.48
C ASP A 88 -10.56 3.27 -23.80
N GLU A 89 -9.39 3.23 -24.42
CA GLU A 89 -9.16 2.40 -25.61
C GLU A 89 -9.39 0.92 -25.32
N TYR A 90 -8.86 0.40 -24.22
CA TYR A 90 -9.01 -0.99 -23.82
C TYR A 90 -10.48 -1.36 -23.55
N GLU A 91 -11.21 -0.51 -22.83
CA GLU A 91 -12.64 -0.74 -22.60
C GLU A 91 -13.45 -0.68 -23.90
N ASN A 92 -13.12 0.23 -24.80
CA ASN A 92 -13.76 0.33 -26.12
C ASN A 92 -13.50 -0.95 -26.96
N MET A 93 -12.30 -1.53 -26.91
CA MET A 93 -12.00 -2.78 -27.63
C MET A 93 -12.90 -3.94 -27.19
N LYS A 94 -13.31 -3.99 -25.92
CA LYS A 94 -14.18 -5.05 -25.36
C LYS A 94 -15.61 -5.00 -25.91
N VAL A 95 -16.09 -3.82 -26.23
CA VAL A 95 -17.49 -3.60 -26.60
C VAL A 95 -17.70 -3.26 -28.08
N GLN A 96 -16.64 -3.00 -28.81
CA GLN A 96 -16.75 -2.60 -30.23
C GLN A 96 -17.18 -3.77 -31.12
N LEU A 97 -18.21 -3.52 -31.91
CA LEU A 97 -18.73 -4.48 -32.89
C LEU A 97 -18.44 -4.02 -34.34
N LYS A 98 -18.31 -4.99 -35.22
CA LYS A 98 -18.30 -4.75 -36.66
C LYS A 98 -19.70 -4.47 -37.17
N PRO A 99 -19.86 -3.98 -38.43
CA PRO A 99 -21.17 -3.73 -39.02
C PRO A 99 -22.11 -4.97 -39.06
N ASP A 100 -21.53 -6.18 -39.07
CA ASP A 100 -22.26 -7.44 -39.04
C ASP A 100 -22.67 -7.91 -37.62
N GLY A 101 -22.38 -7.12 -36.60
CA GLY A 101 -22.69 -7.40 -35.19
C GLY A 101 -21.69 -8.33 -34.48
N THR A 102 -20.64 -8.78 -35.15
CA THR A 102 -19.58 -9.59 -34.53
C THR A 102 -18.57 -8.70 -33.77
N PRO A 103 -17.86 -9.24 -32.75
CA PRO A 103 -16.81 -8.48 -32.05
C PRO A 103 -15.74 -7.98 -33.01
N ALA A 104 -15.36 -6.71 -32.88
CA ALA A 104 -14.31 -6.10 -33.71
C ALA A 104 -12.92 -6.65 -33.39
N TYR A 105 -12.71 -7.06 -32.14
CA TYR A 105 -11.43 -7.61 -31.63
C TYR A 105 -11.61 -9.02 -31.11
N THR A 106 -10.60 -9.85 -31.28
CA THR A 106 -10.53 -11.19 -30.67
C THR A 106 -10.13 -11.09 -29.19
N MET A 107 -10.46 -12.10 -28.40
CA MET A 107 -10.01 -12.18 -26.98
C MET A 107 -8.49 -12.09 -26.89
N GLN A 108 -7.75 -12.74 -27.79
CA GLN A 108 -6.29 -12.69 -27.79
C GLN A 108 -5.75 -11.25 -27.99
N GLN A 109 -6.40 -10.43 -28.84
CA GLN A 109 -6.01 -9.03 -29.03
C GLN A 109 -6.31 -8.20 -27.79
N ILE A 110 -7.45 -8.44 -27.11
CA ILE A 110 -7.84 -7.78 -25.88
C ILE A 110 -6.85 -8.13 -24.77
N ASP A 111 -6.52 -9.41 -24.61
CA ASP A 111 -5.56 -9.89 -23.61
C ASP A 111 -4.17 -9.29 -23.84
N ARG A 112 -3.70 -9.25 -25.09
CA ARG A 112 -2.45 -8.61 -25.44
C ARG A 112 -2.43 -7.12 -25.07
N LYS A 113 -3.51 -6.37 -25.38
CA LYS A 113 -3.63 -4.96 -25.00
C LYS A 113 -3.63 -4.77 -23.48
N SER A 114 -4.25 -5.70 -22.74
CA SER A 114 -4.21 -5.69 -21.27
C SER A 114 -2.79 -5.81 -20.73
N ILE A 115 -2.02 -6.77 -21.27
CA ILE A 115 -0.61 -6.98 -20.91
C ILE A 115 0.23 -5.75 -21.24
N ASP A 116 0.08 -5.22 -22.49
CA ASP A 116 0.81 -4.02 -22.91
C ASP A 116 0.50 -2.81 -22.02
N ASN A 117 -0.75 -2.65 -21.60
CA ASN A 117 -1.15 -1.60 -20.68
C ASN A 117 -0.55 -1.80 -19.28
N ALA A 118 -0.51 -3.03 -18.77
CA ALA A 118 0.08 -3.34 -17.47
C ALA A 118 1.59 -3.04 -17.47
N LEU A 119 2.32 -3.45 -18.48
CA LEU A 119 3.75 -3.16 -18.64
C LEU A 119 4.03 -1.66 -18.76
N TRP A 120 3.21 -0.95 -19.53
CA TRP A 120 3.35 0.49 -19.67
C TRP A 120 3.07 1.21 -18.35
N ALA A 121 2.07 0.77 -17.58
CA ALA A 121 1.69 1.38 -16.31
C ALA A 121 2.79 1.27 -15.26
N GLU A 122 3.62 0.24 -15.31
CA GLU A 122 4.73 0.03 -14.38
C GLU A 122 5.67 1.23 -14.32
N THR A 123 5.90 1.88 -15.45
CA THR A 123 6.89 2.95 -15.59
C THR A 123 6.31 4.31 -15.98
N HIS A 124 5.01 4.40 -16.32
CA HIS A 124 4.43 5.62 -16.89
C HIS A 124 3.10 6.05 -16.29
N ARG A 125 2.46 5.22 -15.46
CA ARG A 125 1.12 5.51 -14.94
C ARG A 125 1.09 6.77 -14.08
N TRP A 126 2.13 7.01 -13.30
CA TRP A 126 2.17 8.09 -12.32
C TRP A 126 3.18 9.15 -12.69
N ILE A 127 2.83 10.38 -12.40
CA ILE A 127 3.71 11.55 -12.47
C ILE A 127 3.95 12.00 -11.03
N VAL A 128 5.22 12.10 -10.63
CA VAL A 128 5.64 12.59 -9.31
C VAL A 128 6.23 13.98 -9.48
N ASP A 129 5.64 14.96 -8.81
CA ASP A 129 6.20 16.30 -8.69
C ASP A 129 6.86 16.44 -7.31
N TRP A 130 8.17 16.58 -7.29
CA TRP A 130 8.99 16.65 -6.08
C TRP A 130 9.00 18.02 -5.40
N HIS A 131 8.26 19.02 -5.90
CA HIS A 131 8.22 20.37 -5.35
C HIS A 131 9.63 20.97 -5.11
N GLY A 132 10.61 20.63 -5.94
CA GLY A 132 11.99 21.07 -5.82
C GLY A 132 12.82 20.34 -4.74
N VAL A 133 12.24 19.37 -4.03
CA VAL A 133 12.96 18.53 -3.08
C VAL A 133 13.81 17.51 -3.82
N ARG A 134 15.07 17.36 -3.39
CA ARG A 134 15.95 16.33 -3.97
C ARG A 134 15.76 15.00 -3.24
N PRO A 135 15.95 13.86 -3.91
CA PRO A 135 15.81 12.54 -3.29
C PRO A 135 16.61 12.35 -2.01
N LYS A 136 17.82 12.91 -1.93
CA LYS A 136 18.68 12.87 -0.74
C LYS A 136 18.16 13.67 0.45
N ASP A 137 17.30 14.64 0.20
CA ASP A 137 16.71 15.50 1.23
C ASP A 137 15.37 14.94 1.74
N LEU A 138 14.93 13.79 1.22
CA LEU A 138 13.74 13.08 1.70
C LEU A 138 13.95 12.58 3.14
N TRP A 139 12.85 12.43 3.86
CA TRP A 139 12.84 11.75 5.15
C TRP A 139 13.41 10.33 5.03
N PRO A 140 14.21 9.86 5.99
CA PRO A 140 14.85 8.54 5.90
C PRO A 140 13.92 7.38 5.52
N PRO A 141 12.69 7.26 6.04
CA PRO A 141 11.77 6.21 5.61
C PRO A 141 11.40 6.28 4.13
N LEU A 142 11.21 7.49 3.58
CA LEU A 142 10.91 7.67 2.16
C LEU A 142 12.12 7.37 1.27
N GLN A 143 13.34 7.69 1.74
CA GLN A 143 14.57 7.29 1.03
C GLN A 143 14.69 5.78 0.94
N VAL A 144 14.39 5.06 2.03
CA VAL A 144 14.37 3.58 2.05
C VAL A 144 13.35 3.03 1.06
N LEU A 145 12.11 3.54 1.09
CA LEU A 145 11.06 3.11 0.14
C LEU A 145 11.45 3.41 -1.31
N ARG A 146 12.05 4.56 -1.56
CA ARG A 146 12.55 4.90 -2.89
C ARG A 146 13.66 3.95 -3.32
N GLY A 147 14.59 3.61 -2.41
CA GLY A 147 15.64 2.62 -2.67
C GLY A 147 15.08 1.25 -3.07
N PHE A 148 13.99 0.80 -2.46
CA PHE A 148 13.32 -0.44 -2.86
C PHE A 148 12.65 -0.38 -4.23
N ALA A 149 12.15 0.78 -4.61
CA ALA A 149 11.50 0.97 -5.93
C ALA A 149 12.53 1.19 -7.05
N ASN A 150 13.73 1.61 -6.72
CA ASN A 150 14.77 2.01 -7.65
C ASN A 150 15.93 1.02 -7.66
N GLU A 151 16.00 0.18 -8.68
CA GLU A 151 17.07 -0.80 -8.87
C GLU A 151 18.46 -0.16 -9.04
N GLU A 152 18.51 1.12 -9.38
CA GLU A 152 19.75 1.87 -9.65
C GLU A 152 20.05 2.90 -8.55
N TRP A 153 19.46 2.79 -7.36
CA TRP A 153 19.57 3.82 -6.35
C TRP A 153 21.03 4.16 -5.95
N GLU A 154 21.92 3.18 -5.91
CA GLU A 154 23.33 3.39 -5.63
C GLU A 154 23.98 4.23 -6.74
N HIS A 155 23.70 3.92 -7.99
CA HIS A 155 24.18 4.67 -9.14
C HIS A 155 23.56 6.08 -9.20
N GLU A 156 22.30 6.23 -8.81
CA GLU A 156 21.63 7.52 -8.70
C GLU A 156 22.32 8.38 -7.64
N MET A 157 22.58 7.85 -6.46
CA MET A 157 23.27 8.54 -5.37
C MET A 157 24.69 8.95 -5.76
N GLN A 158 25.42 8.07 -6.46
CA GLN A 158 26.75 8.39 -6.96
C GLN A 158 26.71 9.53 -7.99
N ARG A 159 25.80 9.46 -8.97
CA ARG A 159 25.63 10.52 -9.98
C ARG A 159 25.24 11.84 -9.34
N GLU A 160 24.37 11.84 -8.35
CA GLU A 160 23.96 13.03 -7.62
C GLU A 160 25.14 13.64 -6.84
N HIS A 161 25.98 12.80 -6.22
CA HIS A 161 27.20 13.23 -5.53
C HIS A 161 28.21 13.89 -6.51
N GLU A 162 28.29 13.37 -7.74
CA GLU A 162 29.09 13.92 -8.81
C GLU A 162 28.47 15.15 -9.50
N GLY A 163 27.28 15.59 -9.06
CA GLY A 163 26.51 16.69 -9.68
C GLY A 163 25.85 16.32 -11.02
N LYS A 164 25.81 15.04 -11.35
CA LYS A 164 25.16 14.53 -12.56
C LYS A 164 23.69 14.19 -12.25
N ARG A 165 22.83 14.42 -13.24
CA ARG A 165 21.42 14.01 -13.18
C ARG A 165 21.18 12.81 -14.08
N LEU A 166 20.17 11.99 -13.72
CA LEU A 166 19.62 10.99 -14.62
C LEU A 166 18.97 11.67 -15.83
N GLU A 167 18.93 10.96 -16.96
CA GLU A 167 18.07 11.36 -18.07
C GLU A 167 16.62 11.50 -17.60
N GLU A 168 15.93 12.49 -18.12
CA GLU A 168 14.60 12.87 -17.63
C GLU A 168 13.59 11.71 -17.73
N ASP A 169 13.63 10.96 -18.82
CA ASP A 169 12.73 9.81 -19.02
C ASP A 169 13.03 8.70 -18.00
N ARG A 170 14.31 8.43 -17.74
CA ARG A 170 14.68 7.42 -16.73
C ARG A 170 14.27 7.87 -15.32
N GLN A 171 14.42 9.14 -15.01
CA GLN A 171 13.96 9.70 -13.72
C GLN A 171 12.44 9.51 -13.57
N ARG A 172 11.65 9.80 -14.61
CA ARG A 172 10.20 9.62 -14.60
C ARG A 172 9.79 8.15 -14.39
N GLU A 173 10.49 7.21 -15.03
CA GLU A 173 10.25 5.78 -14.82
C GLU A 173 10.46 5.37 -13.35
N LEU A 174 11.58 5.79 -12.74
CA LEU A 174 11.91 5.47 -11.35
C LEU A 174 10.91 6.13 -10.39
N ASP A 175 10.50 7.35 -10.66
CA ASP A 175 9.50 8.05 -9.87
C ASP A 175 8.13 7.36 -9.98
N CYS A 176 7.76 6.86 -11.15
CA CYS A 176 6.54 6.08 -11.34
C CYS A 176 6.58 4.75 -10.57
N ARG A 177 7.70 4.03 -10.58
CA ARG A 177 7.90 2.81 -9.79
C ARG A 177 7.78 3.09 -8.29
N PHE A 178 8.36 4.18 -7.82
CA PHE A 178 8.20 4.62 -6.43
C PHE A 178 6.73 4.90 -6.08
N ALA A 179 6.00 5.61 -6.93
CA ALA A 179 4.58 5.85 -6.75
C ALA A 179 3.78 4.54 -6.73
N ASN A 180 4.04 3.60 -7.64
CA ASN A 180 3.41 2.27 -7.66
C ASN A 180 3.64 1.52 -6.33
N LEU A 181 4.85 1.58 -5.77
CA LEU A 181 5.15 0.99 -4.47
C LEU A 181 4.31 1.64 -3.36
N LEU A 182 4.24 2.97 -3.30
CA LEU A 182 3.46 3.69 -2.30
C LEU A 182 1.96 3.34 -2.39
N PHE A 183 1.38 3.29 -3.58
CA PHE A 183 -0.01 2.87 -3.77
C PHE A 183 -0.24 1.42 -3.36
N THR A 184 0.68 0.52 -3.67
CA THR A 184 0.59 -0.88 -3.27
C THR A 184 0.61 -1.01 -1.74
N LEU A 185 1.54 -0.32 -1.08
CA LEU A 185 1.63 -0.31 0.38
C LEU A 185 0.38 0.30 1.02
N GLY A 186 -0.08 1.45 0.51
CA GLY A 186 -1.32 2.06 0.96
C GLY A 186 -2.51 1.12 0.82
N ARG A 187 -2.61 0.40 -0.31
CA ARG A 187 -3.66 -0.60 -0.53
C ARG A 187 -3.59 -1.76 0.47
N MET A 188 -2.40 -2.20 0.83
CA MET A 188 -2.21 -3.27 1.82
C MET A 188 -2.62 -2.85 3.23
N LEU A 189 -2.49 -1.58 3.58
CA LEU A 189 -2.88 -1.05 4.88
C LEU A 189 -4.40 -0.93 5.05
N LEU A 190 -5.17 -0.83 3.97
CA LEU A 190 -6.63 -0.73 4.06
C LEU A 190 -7.25 -2.02 4.55
N ARG A 191 -8.14 -1.95 5.55
CA ARG A 191 -8.91 -3.10 6.07
C ARG A 191 -10.03 -3.51 5.13
N TYR A 192 -10.68 -2.56 4.47
CA TYR A 192 -11.70 -2.88 3.49
C TYR A 192 -11.10 -3.63 2.30
N ARG A 193 -11.62 -4.82 2.04
CA ARG A 193 -11.25 -5.65 0.89
C ARG A 193 -12.47 -5.86 0.00
N ASP A 194 -12.32 -5.48 -1.26
CA ASP A 194 -13.27 -5.89 -2.29
C ASP A 194 -12.87 -7.30 -2.78
N SER A 195 -13.82 -8.22 -2.84
CA SER A 195 -13.58 -9.60 -3.31
C SER A 195 -12.97 -9.67 -4.71
N LYS A 196 -13.13 -8.61 -5.51
CA LYS A 196 -12.61 -8.50 -6.87
C LYS A 196 -11.20 -7.90 -6.96
N SER A 197 -10.65 -7.38 -5.86
CA SER A 197 -9.38 -6.62 -5.87
C SER A 197 -8.42 -7.06 -4.76
N ASN A 198 -8.19 -8.36 -4.62
CA ASN A 198 -7.18 -8.88 -3.71
C ASN A 198 -5.79 -8.57 -4.26
N CYS A 199 -4.94 -7.96 -3.42
CA CYS A 199 -3.55 -7.65 -3.75
C CYS A 199 -2.63 -8.55 -2.93
N LEU A 200 -1.61 -9.09 -3.59
CA LEU A 200 -0.49 -9.77 -2.95
C LEU A 200 0.79 -9.01 -3.30
N LEU A 201 1.53 -8.58 -2.28
CA LEU A 201 2.87 -8.02 -2.49
C LEU A 201 3.89 -9.15 -2.39
N TYR A 202 4.61 -9.35 -3.48
CA TYR A 202 5.69 -10.32 -3.54
C TYR A 202 7.03 -9.59 -3.64
N LEU A 203 7.89 -9.77 -2.63
CA LEU A 203 9.21 -9.16 -2.58
C LEU A 203 10.26 -10.16 -3.06
N MET A 204 10.86 -9.87 -4.21
CA MET A 204 11.89 -10.71 -4.83
C MET A 204 13.25 -10.00 -4.80
N GLU A 205 14.31 -10.78 -4.90
CA GLU A 205 15.63 -10.27 -5.25
C GLU A 205 15.74 -10.12 -6.76
N ASN A 206 16.34 -9.01 -7.19
CA ASN A 206 16.53 -8.75 -8.61
C ASN A 206 17.68 -9.60 -9.21
N VAL A 207 18.63 -9.99 -8.37
CA VAL A 207 19.78 -10.79 -8.77
C VAL A 207 19.66 -12.18 -8.18
N VAL A 208 19.49 -13.18 -9.05
CA VAL A 208 19.59 -14.60 -8.70
C VAL A 208 21.02 -15.04 -9.01
N THR A 209 21.79 -15.40 -8.00
CA THR A 209 23.14 -15.96 -8.20
C THR A 209 23.07 -17.29 -8.93
N GLN A 210 24.14 -17.66 -9.66
CA GLN A 210 24.21 -18.89 -10.45
C GLN A 210 23.95 -20.16 -9.61
N GLU A 211 24.04 -20.08 -8.29
CA GLU A 211 23.83 -21.19 -7.35
C GLU A 211 22.39 -21.29 -6.82
N ASN A 212 21.42 -20.49 -7.31
CA ASN A 212 20.06 -20.41 -6.78
C ASN A 212 20.00 -20.12 -5.26
N ARG A 213 21.03 -19.51 -4.71
CA ARG A 213 21.06 -19.09 -3.30
C ARG A 213 20.70 -17.62 -3.22
N ALA A 214 19.69 -17.32 -2.44
CA ALA A 214 19.40 -15.95 -2.05
C ALA A 214 20.53 -15.47 -1.12
N GLU A 215 21.36 -14.56 -1.59
CA GLU A 215 22.31 -13.84 -0.75
C GLU A 215 21.49 -12.90 0.13
N GLY A 216 21.45 -13.16 1.44
CA GLY A 216 20.75 -12.28 2.38
C GLY A 216 21.33 -10.86 2.32
N GLY A 217 20.59 -9.86 2.82
CA GLY A 217 21.07 -8.50 2.95
C GLY A 217 20.38 -7.46 2.07
N SER A 218 19.47 -7.86 1.17
CA SER A 218 18.70 -6.94 0.33
C SER A 218 17.66 -6.08 1.08
N GLY A 219 17.59 -6.21 2.41
CA GLY A 219 16.69 -5.39 3.24
C GLY A 219 15.21 -5.80 3.23
N LYS A 220 14.80 -6.84 2.50
CA LYS A 220 13.39 -7.32 2.43
C LYS A 220 12.76 -7.51 3.81
N SER A 221 13.45 -8.20 4.72
CA SER A 221 12.95 -8.43 6.08
C SER A 221 12.84 -7.13 6.89
N SER A 222 13.75 -6.18 6.68
CA SER A 222 13.68 -4.87 7.32
C SER A 222 12.51 -4.05 6.79
N PHE A 223 12.27 -4.10 5.49
CA PHE A 223 11.12 -3.48 4.84
C PHE A 223 9.80 -4.01 5.42
N VAL A 224 9.65 -5.34 5.48
CA VAL A 224 8.44 -5.97 6.06
C VAL A 224 8.25 -5.56 7.52
N LYS A 225 9.32 -5.50 8.32
CA LYS A 225 9.23 -5.08 9.73
C LYS A 225 8.80 -3.62 9.88
N VAL A 226 9.34 -2.72 9.06
CA VAL A 226 8.93 -1.30 9.08
C VAL A 226 7.48 -1.16 8.68
N PHE A 227 7.05 -1.85 7.63
CA PHE A 227 5.67 -1.84 7.17
C PHE A 227 4.71 -2.46 8.19
N ALA A 228 5.09 -3.60 8.77
CA ALA A 228 4.33 -4.26 9.85
C ALA A 228 4.15 -3.35 11.07
N GLY A 229 5.14 -2.52 11.38
CA GLY A 229 5.04 -1.52 12.44
C GLY A 229 3.99 -0.43 12.19
N CYS A 230 3.53 -0.25 10.97
CA CYS A 230 2.50 0.74 10.62
C CYS A 230 1.06 0.20 10.78
N ALA A 231 0.88 -1.09 11.03
CA ALA A 231 -0.42 -1.73 11.15
C ALA A 231 -0.50 -2.57 12.43
N ALA A 232 -1.63 -2.47 13.14
CA ALA A 232 -1.97 -3.44 14.16
C ALA A 232 -2.34 -4.77 13.47
N ASN A 233 -2.11 -5.90 14.11
CA ASN A 233 -2.49 -7.22 13.64
C ASN A 233 -1.72 -7.73 12.39
N VAL A 234 -0.42 -7.69 12.45
CA VAL A 234 0.45 -8.36 11.48
C VAL A 234 0.82 -9.74 11.98
N PHE A 235 0.48 -10.76 11.20
CA PHE A 235 0.84 -12.14 11.49
C PHE A 235 2.02 -12.57 10.62
N ASN A 236 3.07 -13.07 11.26
CA ASN A 236 4.16 -13.76 10.57
C ASN A 236 3.85 -15.25 10.51
N ILE A 237 3.71 -15.78 9.30
CA ILE A 237 3.59 -17.21 9.07
C ILE A 237 4.91 -17.69 8.49
N ASP A 238 5.62 -18.59 9.19
CA ASP A 238 6.77 -19.25 8.59
C ASP A 238 6.27 -20.25 7.54
N CYS A 239 6.74 -20.10 6.29
CA CYS A 239 6.35 -21.01 5.20
C CYS A 239 6.69 -22.48 5.50
N LYS A 240 7.60 -22.76 6.43
CA LYS A 240 7.90 -24.13 6.91
C LYS A 240 6.76 -24.74 7.70
N ASP A 241 5.93 -23.91 8.32
CA ASP A 241 4.76 -24.33 9.11
C ASP A 241 3.49 -24.46 8.26
N LEU A 242 3.56 -24.09 6.97
CA LEU A 242 2.46 -24.26 6.03
C LEU A 242 2.36 -25.74 5.60
N VAL A 243 1.49 -26.48 6.26
CA VAL A 243 1.15 -27.85 5.83
C VAL A 243 0.18 -27.75 4.65
N PRO A 244 0.50 -28.37 3.48
CA PRO A 244 -0.42 -28.43 2.37
C PRO A 244 -1.79 -28.98 2.80
N GLY A 245 -2.87 -28.26 2.55
CA GLY A 245 -4.23 -28.66 2.90
C GLY A 245 -4.76 -28.17 4.26
N LYS A 246 -3.97 -27.44 5.05
CA LYS A 246 -4.51 -26.70 6.19
C LYS A 246 -4.95 -25.32 5.71
N ASP A 247 -6.22 -25.04 5.93
CA ASP A 247 -6.80 -23.74 5.60
C ASP A 247 -6.06 -22.62 6.33
N MET A 248 -5.54 -21.65 5.57
CA MET A 248 -5.03 -20.39 6.13
C MET A 248 -6.12 -19.60 6.87
N ALA A 249 -7.37 -19.90 6.62
CA ALA A 249 -8.54 -19.27 7.25
C ALA A 249 -8.73 -19.67 8.73
N SER A 250 -8.07 -20.71 9.22
CA SER A 250 -8.22 -21.17 10.61
C SER A 250 -7.43 -20.35 11.64
N ASN A 251 -6.61 -19.40 11.22
CA ASN A 251 -5.81 -18.54 12.10
C ASN A 251 -6.37 -17.12 12.26
N THR A 252 -7.60 -16.88 11.82
CA THR A 252 -8.33 -15.62 12.05
C THR A 252 -9.34 -15.83 13.18
N ALA A 253 -8.86 -16.09 14.39
CA ALA A 253 -9.66 -16.00 15.61
C ALA A 253 -9.13 -14.87 16.47
#